data_d234e28374ff8fce5a3b293490fe4582
#
_entry.id   d234e28374ff8fce5a3b293490fe4582
#
_cell.length_a   1.000
_cell.length_b   1.000
_cell.length_c   1.000
_cell.angle_alpha   90.00
_cell.angle_beta   90.00
_cell.angle_gamma   90.00
#
_symmetry.space_group_name_H-M   'P 1'
#
loop_
_entity.id
_entity.type
_entity.pdbx_description
1 polymer ?
#
loop_
_entity_poly.entity_id
_entity_poly.type
_entity_poly.pdbx_seq_one_letter_code
_entity_poly.pdbx_strand_id
1 'polypeptide(L)'
;FAIVELNNKWRELQLAEEEEVARILAELSTRVGEFATPIVAGVEAIAGIDLAFAKAKYSLALRCTPPEITDSTDANPEATGEPPLLLNQARHPLLDQQTVVPTDMRLGGDFRMLLITGPNTGGKTVALKTTGLLALMAQAGLHIPANAPARLPVFGQIFADIGDEQ
;
A
#
# COMPACT_ATOMS: atom_id res chain seq x y z
N PHE A 1 -61.63 25.13 -25.42
CA PHE A 1 -61.58 25.50 -24.00
C PHE A 1 -61.17 24.30 -23.14
N ALA A 2 -61.84 23.14 -23.19
CA ALA A 2 -61.58 21.97 -22.35
C ALA A 2 -60.14 21.46 -22.44
N ILE A 3 -59.49 21.50 -23.61
CA ILE A 3 -58.10 21.05 -23.83
C ILE A 3 -57.11 21.98 -23.13
N VAL A 4 -57.34 23.27 -23.11
CA VAL A 4 -56.50 24.26 -22.45
C VAL A 4 -56.60 24.08 -20.92
N GLU A 5 -57.79 23.90 -20.42
CA GLU A 5 -58.01 23.64 -18.99
C GLU A 5 -57.32 22.34 -18.51
N LEU A 6 -57.39 21.29 -19.32
CA LEU A 6 -56.75 20.02 -19.05
C LEU A 6 -55.20 20.15 -19.04
N ASN A 7 -54.68 20.89 -20.02
CA ASN A 7 -53.23 21.15 -20.10
C ASN A 7 -52.74 22.00 -18.92
N ASN A 8 -53.51 23.03 -18.50
CA ASN A 8 -53.16 23.82 -17.34
C ASN A 8 -53.17 22.97 -16.08
N LYS A 9 -54.20 22.15 -15.93
CA LYS A 9 -54.29 21.24 -14.76
C LYS A 9 -53.16 20.24 -14.70
N TRP A 10 -52.76 19.69 -15.87
CA TRP A 10 -51.62 18.78 -15.95
C TRP A 10 -50.31 19.50 -15.56
N ARG A 11 -50.13 20.73 -16.01
CA ARG A 11 -48.97 21.55 -15.67
C ARG A 11 -48.91 21.89 -14.18
N GLU A 12 -50.05 22.23 -13.57
CA GLU A 12 -50.16 22.44 -12.11
C GLU A 12 -49.76 21.18 -11.33
N LEU A 13 -50.21 20.02 -11.76
CA LEU A 13 -49.87 18.75 -11.11
C LEU A 13 -48.38 18.39 -11.25
N GLN A 14 -47.78 18.67 -12.41
CA GLN A 14 -46.33 18.51 -12.58
C GLN A 14 -45.52 19.41 -11.63
N LEU A 15 -45.89 20.69 -11.54
CA LEU A 15 -45.21 21.60 -10.63
C LEU A 15 -45.36 21.16 -9.16
N ALA A 16 -46.57 20.72 -8.80
CA ALA A 16 -46.82 20.22 -7.44
C ALA A 16 -46.03 18.95 -7.13
N GLU A 17 -45.86 18.06 -8.10
CA GLU A 17 -44.99 16.87 -8.00
C GLU A 17 -43.52 17.26 -7.80
N GLU A 18 -42.99 18.18 -8.63
CA GLU A 18 -41.61 18.67 -8.52
C GLU A 18 -41.34 19.32 -7.16
N GLU A 19 -42.28 20.16 -6.66
CA GLU A 19 -42.19 20.76 -5.34
C GLU A 19 -42.18 19.73 -4.22
N GLU A 20 -43.06 18.72 -4.29
CA GLU A 20 -43.15 17.69 -3.28
C GLU A 20 -41.91 16.78 -3.29
N VAL A 21 -41.36 16.42 -4.45
CA VAL A 21 -40.09 15.71 -4.59
C VAL A 21 -38.96 16.52 -3.96
N ALA A 22 -38.87 17.81 -4.27
CA ALA A 22 -37.85 18.67 -3.67
C ALA A 22 -37.95 18.73 -2.15
N ARG A 23 -39.21 18.85 -1.62
CA ARG A 23 -39.46 18.84 -0.19
C ARG A 23 -39.03 17.56 0.50
N ILE A 24 -39.36 16.39 -0.09
CA ILE A 24 -38.98 15.08 0.45
C ILE A 24 -37.46 14.91 0.43
N LEU A 25 -36.80 15.28 -0.67
CA LEU A 25 -35.33 15.21 -0.77
C LEU A 25 -34.63 16.12 0.26
N ALA A 26 -35.16 17.33 0.49
CA ALA A 26 -34.64 18.24 1.51
C ALA A 26 -34.77 17.65 2.91
N GLU A 27 -35.96 17.08 3.23
CA GLU A 27 -36.19 16.41 4.51
C GLU A 27 -35.24 15.21 4.72
N LEU A 28 -35.10 14.34 3.73
CA LEU A 28 -34.17 13.21 3.80
C LEU A 28 -32.74 13.66 3.98
N SER A 29 -32.33 14.68 3.21
CA SER A 29 -30.95 15.24 3.32
C SER A 29 -30.70 15.83 4.72
N THR A 30 -31.67 16.50 5.29
CA THR A 30 -31.57 17.03 6.66
C THR A 30 -31.40 15.91 7.67
N ARG A 31 -32.22 14.85 7.58
CA ARG A 31 -32.13 13.69 8.48
C ARG A 31 -30.76 12.97 8.36
N VAL A 32 -30.25 12.80 7.14
CA VAL A 32 -28.91 12.24 6.94
C VAL A 32 -27.85 13.18 7.52
N GLY A 33 -28.03 14.49 7.37
CA GLY A 33 -27.12 15.50 7.92
C GLY A 33 -26.98 15.44 9.44
N GLU A 34 -28.05 15.10 10.16
CA GLU A 34 -28.04 14.91 11.63
C GLU A 34 -27.06 13.77 12.05
N PHE A 35 -26.86 12.80 11.18
CA PHE A 35 -25.97 11.65 11.40
C PHE A 35 -24.66 11.74 10.60
N ALA A 36 -24.31 12.88 10.00
CA ALA A 36 -23.15 13.03 9.16
C ALA A 36 -21.85 12.64 9.89
N THR A 37 -21.65 13.11 11.11
CA THR A 37 -20.44 12.82 11.90
C THR A 37 -20.24 11.32 12.16
N PRO A 38 -21.21 10.57 12.71
CA PRO A 38 -21.04 9.13 12.89
C PRO A 38 -20.94 8.35 11.58
N ILE A 39 -21.57 8.81 10.49
CA ILE A 39 -21.43 8.18 9.17
C ILE A 39 -20.00 8.33 8.66
N VAL A 40 -19.43 9.54 8.71
CA VAL A 40 -18.04 9.78 8.28
C VAL A 40 -17.06 8.97 9.12
N ALA A 41 -17.21 9.00 10.45
CA ALA A 41 -16.36 8.19 11.34
C ALA A 41 -16.47 6.67 11.05
N GLY A 42 -17.67 6.20 10.74
CA GLY A 42 -17.89 4.81 10.32
C GLY A 42 -17.18 4.45 9.03
N VAL A 43 -17.22 5.32 8.02
CA VAL A 43 -16.52 5.14 6.74
C VAL A 43 -15.00 5.10 6.95
N GLU A 44 -14.45 6.00 7.76
CA GLU A 44 -13.02 6.03 8.08
C GLU A 44 -12.57 4.75 8.81
N ALA A 45 -13.38 4.27 9.75
CA ALA A 45 -13.10 3.01 10.44
C ALA A 45 -13.10 1.80 9.48
N ILE A 46 -14.08 1.74 8.58
CA ILE A 46 -14.16 0.70 7.55
C ILE A 46 -12.96 0.78 6.60
N ALA A 47 -12.56 1.97 6.17
CA ALA A 47 -11.39 2.16 5.31
C ALA A 47 -10.09 1.65 5.98
N GLY A 48 -9.93 1.90 7.29
CA GLY A 48 -8.81 1.37 8.07
C GLY A 48 -8.80 -0.17 8.13
N ILE A 49 -9.95 -0.77 8.34
CA ILE A 49 -10.12 -2.23 8.35
C ILE A 49 -9.84 -2.83 6.97
N ASP A 50 -10.37 -2.23 5.90
CA ASP A 50 -10.17 -2.70 4.53
C ASP A 50 -8.68 -2.65 4.14
N LEU A 51 -7.97 -1.57 4.51
CA LEU A 51 -6.52 -1.47 4.31
C LEU A 51 -5.76 -2.59 5.05
N ALA A 52 -6.14 -2.88 6.30
CA ALA A 52 -5.51 -3.96 7.07
C ALA A 52 -5.74 -5.33 6.41
N PHE A 53 -6.96 -5.60 5.93
CA PHE A 53 -7.25 -6.82 5.19
C PHE A 53 -6.51 -6.90 3.85
N ALA A 54 -6.39 -5.79 3.13
CA ALA A 54 -5.63 -5.74 1.87
C ALA A 54 -4.15 -6.09 2.11
N LYS A 55 -3.52 -5.49 3.13
CA LYS A 55 -2.14 -5.82 3.55
C LYS A 55 -2.01 -7.29 3.96
N ALA A 56 -2.94 -7.83 4.71
CA ALA A 56 -2.93 -9.22 5.13
C ALA A 56 -3.07 -10.19 3.94
N LYS A 57 -4.00 -9.95 3.02
CA LYS A 57 -4.17 -10.75 1.79
C LYS A 57 -2.90 -10.73 0.94
N TYR A 58 -2.30 -9.56 0.77
CA TYR A 58 -1.04 -9.39 0.06
C TYR A 58 0.09 -10.21 0.72
N SER A 59 0.22 -10.11 2.05
CA SER A 59 1.20 -10.85 2.83
C SER A 59 1.06 -12.36 2.65
N LEU A 60 -0.17 -12.88 2.71
CA LEU A 60 -0.45 -14.31 2.51
C LEU A 60 -0.16 -14.76 1.08
N ALA A 61 -0.58 -13.99 0.08
CA ALA A 61 -0.41 -14.33 -1.33
C ALA A 61 1.07 -14.46 -1.73
N LEU A 62 1.93 -13.60 -1.20
CA LEU A 62 3.38 -13.59 -1.49
C LEU A 62 4.21 -14.34 -0.43
N ARG A 63 3.57 -14.97 0.56
CA ARG A 63 4.26 -15.65 1.68
C ARG A 63 5.26 -14.70 2.34
N CYS A 64 4.78 -13.52 2.72
CA CYS A 64 5.59 -12.48 3.33
C CYS A 64 5.85 -12.76 4.82
N THR A 65 6.93 -12.18 5.32
CA THR A 65 7.31 -12.17 6.74
C THR A 65 7.32 -10.73 7.25
N PRO A 66 6.90 -10.46 8.49
CA PRO A 66 7.11 -9.16 9.10
C PRO A 66 8.61 -8.91 9.28
N PRO A 67 9.17 -7.83 8.69
CA PRO A 67 10.56 -7.48 8.91
C PRO A 67 10.75 -6.86 10.30
N GLU A 68 11.89 -7.11 10.91
CA GLU A 68 12.37 -6.35 12.05
C GLU A 68 12.89 -4.99 11.55
N ILE A 69 12.29 -3.91 12.02
CA ILE A 69 12.73 -2.55 11.68
C ILE A 69 13.67 -2.07 12.77
N THR A 70 14.89 -1.68 12.37
CA THR A 70 15.90 -1.13 13.28
C THR A 70 16.06 0.35 13.03
N ASP A 71 16.14 1.16 14.10
CA ASP A 71 16.48 2.57 13.95
C ASP A 71 17.91 2.71 13.45
N SER A 72 18.09 3.59 12.47
CA SER A 72 19.43 3.90 11.92
C SER A 72 20.36 4.53 12.96
N THR A 73 19.82 5.05 14.06
CA THR A 73 20.53 5.63 15.18
C THR A 73 21.02 4.59 16.20
N ASP A 74 20.33 3.45 16.31
CA ASP A 74 20.71 2.35 17.19
C ASP A 74 21.73 1.37 16.55
N ALA A 75 22.04 1.61 15.28
CA ALA A 75 23.06 0.86 14.56
C ALA A 75 24.47 1.23 15.03
N ASN A 76 24.78 0.89 16.28
CA ASN A 76 26.15 0.57 16.64
C ASN A 76 26.38 -0.90 16.23
N PRO A 77 26.86 -1.16 15.01
CA PRO A 77 27.07 -2.53 14.51
C PRO A 77 28.07 -3.30 15.39
N GLU A 78 28.88 -2.57 16.16
CA GLU A 78 29.87 -3.12 17.07
C GLU A 78 29.24 -3.72 18.34
N ALA A 79 28.01 -3.28 18.71
CA ALA A 79 27.36 -3.76 19.93
C ALA A 79 26.61 -5.08 19.77
N THR A 80 26.07 -5.38 18.60
CA THR A 80 25.26 -6.59 18.38
C THR A 80 25.89 -7.61 17.44
N GLY A 81 26.90 -7.22 16.64
CA GLY A 81 27.52 -8.09 15.63
C GLY A 81 26.58 -8.50 14.49
N GLU A 82 25.35 -8.01 14.50
CA GLU A 82 24.33 -8.36 13.52
C GLU A 82 24.21 -7.28 12.43
N PRO A 83 24.04 -7.69 11.17
CA PRO A 83 23.91 -6.73 10.08
C PRO A 83 22.58 -5.98 10.17
N PRO A 84 22.58 -4.63 10.02
CA PRO A 84 21.36 -3.84 10.00
C PRO A 84 20.43 -4.16 8.82
N LEU A 85 20.97 -4.59 7.68
CA LEU A 85 20.20 -5.13 6.58
C LEU A 85 20.48 -6.63 6.43
N LEU A 86 19.41 -7.42 6.60
CA LEU A 86 19.41 -8.86 6.43
C LEU A 86 18.13 -9.29 5.73
N LEU A 87 18.26 -9.86 4.55
CA LEU A 87 17.16 -10.43 3.80
C LEU A 87 17.50 -11.87 3.44
N ASN A 88 16.74 -12.79 3.97
CA ASN A 88 16.90 -14.21 3.68
C ASN A 88 15.88 -14.65 2.65
N GLN A 89 16.32 -15.29 1.57
CA GLN A 89 15.46 -15.80 0.50
C GLN A 89 14.45 -14.75 0.01
N ALA A 90 14.94 -13.52 -0.18
CA ALA A 90 14.15 -12.41 -0.66
C ALA A 90 13.70 -12.64 -2.10
N ARG A 91 12.44 -12.40 -2.37
CA ARG A 91 11.81 -12.58 -3.68
C ARG A 91 11.25 -11.25 -4.17
N HIS A 92 11.39 -10.99 -5.47
CA HIS A 92 10.82 -9.80 -6.07
C HIS A 92 9.28 -9.90 -6.09
N PRO A 93 8.54 -8.96 -5.48
CA PRO A 93 7.09 -9.10 -5.29
C PRO A 93 6.29 -9.09 -6.59
N LEU A 94 6.82 -8.50 -7.66
CA LEU A 94 6.16 -8.40 -8.96
C LEU A 94 6.54 -9.53 -9.94
N LEU A 95 7.42 -10.44 -9.54
CA LEU A 95 7.71 -11.63 -10.33
C LEU A 95 6.84 -12.80 -9.90
N ASP A 96 6.68 -13.77 -10.77
CA ASP A 96 5.95 -15.00 -10.46
C ASP A 96 6.62 -15.72 -9.29
N GLN A 97 5.89 -15.87 -8.19
CA GLN A 97 6.38 -16.44 -6.95
C GLN A 97 6.69 -17.95 -7.02
N GLN A 98 6.31 -18.62 -8.11
CA GLN A 98 6.63 -20.03 -8.35
C GLN A 98 7.98 -20.20 -9.05
N THR A 99 8.39 -19.22 -9.84
CA THR A 99 9.60 -19.29 -10.69
C THR A 99 10.68 -18.31 -10.28
N VAL A 100 10.37 -17.30 -9.43
CA VAL A 100 11.36 -16.33 -8.96
C VAL A 100 12.45 -17.02 -8.15
N VAL A 101 13.71 -16.70 -8.49
CA VAL A 101 14.87 -17.19 -7.73
C VAL A 101 15.06 -16.32 -6.50
N PRO A 102 14.97 -16.90 -5.28
CA PRO A 102 15.21 -16.17 -4.05
C PRO A 102 16.68 -15.74 -3.93
N THR A 103 16.89 -14.59 -3.28
CA THR A 103 18.23 -14.03 -3.07
C THR A 103 18.46 -13.69 -1.60
N ASP A 104 19.62 -14.06 -1.08
CA ASP A 104 20.07 -13.63 0.23
C ASP A 104 20.84 -12.31 0.10
N MET A 105 20.57 -11.36 1.00
CA MET A 105 21.22 -10.06 1.00
C MET A 105 21.59 -9.66 2.41
N ARG A 106 22.85 -9.26 2.58
CA ARG A 106 23.36 -8.77 3.86
C ARG A 106 24.17 -7.50 3.62
N LEU A 107 23.97 -6.47 4.42
CA LEU A 107 24.76 -5.25 4.37
C LEU A 107 24.88 -4.63 5.76
N GLY A 108 26.06 -4.17 6.08
CA GLY A 108 26.39 -3.57 7.38
C GLY A 108 27.08 -4.56 8.31
N GLY A 109 27.33 -4.13 9.54
CA GLY A 109 28.23 -4.84 10.45
C GLY A 109 29.68 -4.52 10.12
N ASP A 110 30.38 -5.48 9.60
CA ASP A 110 31.80 -5.43 9.23
C ASP A 110 32.09 -4.79 7.87
N PHE A 111 31.06 -4.56 7.02
CA PHE A 111 31.22 -3.91 5.71
C PHE A 111 30.05 -2.96 5.38
N ARG A 112 30.34 -1.89 4.66
CA ARG A 112 29.36 -0.85 4.28
C ARG A 112 29.05 -0.81 2.79
N MET A 113 29.68 -1.66 2.01
CA MET A 113 29.51 -1.73 0.57
C MET A 113 29.39 -3.17 0.14
N LEU A 114 28.42 -3.45 -0.72
CA LEU A 114 28.23 -4.75 -1.34
C LEU A 114 28.43 -4.61 -2.85
N LEU A 115 29.40 -5.30 -3.40
CA LEU A 115 29.64 -5.35 -4.83
C LEU A 115 29.03 -6.63 -5.42
N ILE A 116 28.06 -6.46 -6.33
CA ILE A 116 27.40 -7.58 -7.02
C ILE A 116 27.97 -7.68 -8.44
N THR A 117 28.73 -8.73 -8.71
CA THR A 117 29.36 -8.98 -10.02
C THR A 117 28.76 -10.23 -10.69
N GLY A 118 28.93 -10.35 -11.98
CA GLY A 118 28.49 -11.52 -12.75
C GLY A 118 27.93 -11.15 -14.14
N PRO A 119 27.48 -12.12 -14.92
CA PRO A 119 26.94 -11.89 -16.26
C PRO A 119 25.61 -11.12 -16.19
N ASN A 120 25.20 -10.42 -17.26
CA ASN A 120 23.97 -9.61 -17.27
C ASN A 120 22.70 -10.45 -17.09
N THR A 121 22.73 -11.71 -17.46
CA THR A 121 21.62 -12.67 -17.24
C THR A 121 21.55 -13.23 -15.81
N GLY A 122 22.49 -12.86 -14.94
CA GLY A 122 22.65 -13.43 -13.59
C GLY A 122 21.75 -12.79 -12.49
N GLY A 123 20.75 -11.98 -12.84
CA GLY A 123 19.80 -11.44 -11.87
C GLY A 123 20.32 -10.28 -11.01
N LYS A 124 21.49 -9.68 -11.32
CA LYS A 124 22.06 -8.54 -10.57
C LYS A 124 21.06 -7.39 -10.39
N THR A 125 20.47 -6.94 -11.49
CA THR A 125 19.48 -5.84 -11.50
C THR A 125 18.23 -6.22 -10.70
N VAL A 126 17.81 -7.48 -10.77
CA VAL A 126 16.67 -7.96 -9.97
C VAL A 126 16.99 -7.93 -8.49
N ALA A 127 18.19 -8.37 -8.08
CA ALA A 127 18.60 -8.33 -6.67
C ALA A 127 18.63 -6.90 -6.11
N LEU A 128 19.19 -5.93 -6.87
CA LEU A 128 19.20 -4.51 -6.49
C LEU A 128 17.78 -3.95 -6.36
N LYS A 129 16.95 -4.17 -7.39
CA LYS A 129 15.54 -3.72 -7.38
C LYS A 129 14.76 -4.35 -6.22
N THR A 130 14.95 -5.63 -5.96
CA THR A 130 14.30 -6.34 -4.86
C THR A 130 14.68 -5.69 -3.53
N THR A 131 15.96 -5.50 -3.26
CA THR A 131 16.42 -4.92 -1.99
C THR A 131 15.82 -3.53 -1.73
N GLY A 132 15.88 -2.64 -2.72
CA GLY A 132 15.30 -1.29 -2.61
C GLY A 132 13.79 -1.31 -2.44
N LEU A 133 13.09 -2.16 -3.21
CA LEU A 133 11.63 -2.27 -3.12
C LEU A 133 11.17 -2.85 -1.78
N LEU A 134 11.85 -3.88 -1.26
CA LEU A 134 11.50 -4.46 0.04
C LEU A 134 11.76 -3.48 1.19
N ALA A 135 12.78 -2.64 1.09
CA ALA A 135 13.02 -1.57 2.06
C ALA A 135 11.87 -0.54 2.06
N LEU A 136 11.42 -0.10 0.88
CA LEU A 136 10.27 0.81 0.76
C LEU A 136 8.98 0.17 1.26
N MET A 137 8.74 -1.11 0.96
CA MET A 137 7.58 -1.85 1.45
C MET A 137 7.56 -1.93 2.97
N ALA A 138 8.69 -2.27 3.59
CA ALA A 138 8.82 -2.34 5.05
C ALA A 138 8.53 -0.99 5.71
N GLN A 139 9.08 0.10 5.16
CA GLN A 139 8.83 1.46 5.66
C GLN A 139 7.37 1.93 5.44
N ALA A 140 6.67 1.38 4.45
CA ALA A 140 5.23 1.59 4.27
C ALA A 140 4.34 0.70 5.18
N GLY A 141 4.96 -0.08 6.09
CA GLY A 141 4.25 -0.97 7.00
C GLY A 141 3.67 -2.20 6.34
N LEU A 142 4.31 -2.69 5.28
CA LEU A 142 4.00 -3.96 4.63
C LEU A 142 4.93 -5.07 5.11
N HIS A 143 4.43 -6.29 5.17
CA HIS A 143 5.28 -7.46 5.22
C HIS A 143 6.02 -7.63 3.89
N ILE A 144 7.19 -8.25 3.92
CA ILE A 144 8.06 -8.44 2.76
C ILE A 144 8.18 -9.92 2.36
N PRO A 145 8.25 -10.25 1.06
CA PRO A 145 8.42 -11.62 0.58
C PRO A 145 9.88 -12.10 0.79
N ALA A 146 10.21 -12.38 2.03
CA ALA A 146 11.47 -12.95 2.49
C ALA A 146 11.21 -13.96 3.61
N ASN A 147 12.19 -14.78 3.94
CA ASN A 147 12.11 -15.69 5.07
C ASN A 147 12.62 -15.01 6.35
N ALA A 148 12.09 -15.44 7.49
CA ALA A 148 12.61 -15.00 8.79
C ALA A 148 13.99 -15.63 9.08
N PRO A 149 14.89 -14.92 9.76
CA PRO A 149 14.79 -13.52 10.14
C PRO A 149 15.00 -12.58 8.94
N ALA A 150 14.24 -11.49 8.91
CA ALA A 150 14.42 -10.41 7.93
C ALA A 150 14.51 -9.10 8.69
N ARG A 151 15.54 -8.31 8.42
CA ARG A 151 15.84 -7.08 9.15
C ARG A 151 16.15 -5.96 8.17
N LEU A 152 15.62 -4.78 8.42
CA LEU A 152 15.83 -3.59 7.60
C LEU A 152 15.94 -2.35 8.49
N PRO A 153 16.93 -1.48 8.23
CA PRO A 153 16.99 -0.18 8.89
C PRO A 153 16.01 0.79 8.26
N VAL A 154 15.66 1.85 8.98
CA VAL A 154 14.92 2.98 8.41
C VAL A 154 15.87 3.81 7.56
N PHE A 155 15.60 3.89 6.27
CA PHE A 155 16.36 4.73 5.33
C PHE A 155 15.69 6.10 5.19
N GLY A 156 16.43 7.17 5.44
CA GLY A 156 15.96 8.52 5.16
C GLY A 156 15.89 8.84 3.66
N GLN A 157 16.72 8.17 2.86
CA GLN A 157 16.77 8.32 1.40
C GLN A 157 17.18 7.00 0.76
N ILE A 158 16.57 6.69 -0.38
CA ILE A 158 16.92 5.54 -1.22
C ILE A 158 17.10 6.06 -2.64
N PHE A 159 18.29 5.89 -3.18
CA PHE A 159 18.63 6.25 -4.55
C PHE A 159 18.90 4.98 -5.36
N ALA A 160 18.45 4.95 -6.59
CA ALA A 160 18.74 3.87 -7.51
C ALA A 160 19.10 4.46 -8.88
N ASP A 161 20.28 4.13 -9.35
CA ASP A 161 20.69 4.35 -10.74
C ASP A 161 20.70 2.98 -11.43
N ILE A 162 19.64 2.72 -12.18
CA ILE A 162 19.39 1.44 -12.85
C ILE A 162 19.11 1.76 -14.31
N GLY A 163 20.18 2.03 -15.06
CA GLY A 163 20.15 2.19 -16.51
C GLY A 163 20.77 0.98 -17.19
N ASP A 164 20.17 0.47 -18.26
CA ASP A 164 20.87 -0.32 -19.25
C ASP A 164 21.60 0.69 -20.14
N GLU A 165 22.90 0.87 -19.95
CA GLU A 165 23.73 1.49 -20.97
C GLU A 165 23.66 0.61 -22.22
N GLN A 166 22.94 1.08 -23.22
CA GLN A 166 22.94 0.50 -24.58
C GLN A 166 24.14 1.00 -25.35
#